data_7b53e291a99479dbaf99ebd2f5d47349
#
_entry.id   7b53e291a99479dbaf99ebd2f5d47349
#
_cell.length_a   1.000
_cell.length_b   1.000
_cell.length_c   1.000
_cell.angle_alpha   90.00
_cell.angle_beta   90.00
_cell.angle_gamma   90.00
#
_symmetry.space_group_name_H-M   'P 1'
#
loop_
_entity.id
_entity.type
_entity.pdbx_description
1 polymer ?
#
loop_
_entity_poly.entity_id
_entity_poly.type
_entity_poly.pdbx_seq_one_letter_code
_entity_poly.pdbx_strand_id
1 'polypeptide(L)'
;MIYEFCAENVTLLEKAMQAGARRIELCDNLAVGGTTPSYGVTKAAVELATDYDTTIMTMIRPRGGDFVYNDLEIAIMLEDIRLTAQAGSQGVVFGALTADKKLDKANLEKLIAASKGMEIVFHMAFDELSEQDQLEAIDWLSQAGVTRILTRAGVSGDSLEKRFAHYHRILEHAAGKIEILPGGGIDMDNRQTFIDQLGVTQLHGTKVVF
;
A
#
# COMPACT_ATOMS: atom_id res chain seq x y z
N MET A 1 -7.24 -10.33 -12.89
CA MET A 1 -7.59 -9.24 -11.93
C MET A 1 -7.11 -9.64 -10.55
N ILE A 2 -6.32 -8.79 -9.89
CA ILE A 2 -5.88 -8.97 -8.51
C ILE A 2 -6.74 -8.07 -7.61
N TYR A 3 -7.49 -8.67 -6.70
CA TYR A 3 -8.14 -7.95 -5.63
C TYR A 3 -7.25 -8.02 -4.39
N GLU A 4 -6.79 -6.85 -3.93
CA GLU A 4 -6.04 -6.71 -2.68
C GLU A 4 -6.98 -6.30 -1.56
N PHE A 5 -7.18 -7.18 -0.60
CA PHE A 5 -8.02 -6.91 0.56
C PHE A 5 -7.19 -6.27 1.67
N CYS A 6 -7.62 -5.12 2.17
CA CYS A 6 -7.02 -4.47 3.33
C CYS A 6 -7.59 -5.08 4.61
N ALA A 7 -6.79 -5.87 5.29
CA ALA A 7 -7.16 -6.62 6.49
C ALA A 7 -6.69 -5.93 7.77
N GLU A 8 -7.56 -5.88 8.78
CA GLU A 8 -7.15 -5.58 10.15
C GLU A 8 -6.92 -6.89 10.89
N ASN A 9 -5.64 -7.14 11.24
CA ASN A 9 -5.28 -8.37 11.95
C ASN A 9 -5.71 -9.60 11.13
N VAL A 10 -6.04 -10.70 11.78
CA VAL A 10 -6.49 -11.96 11.12
C VAL A 10 -8.01 -12.09 11.04
N THR A 11 -8.78 -11.09 11.48
CA THR A 11 -10.22 -11.21 11.76
C THR A 11 -11.05 -11.66 10.55
N LEU A 12 -10.80 -11.15 9.36
CA LEU A 12 -11.53 -11.50 8.13
C LEU A 12 -10.62 -12.12 7.08
N LEU A 13 -9.40 -12.50 7.45
CA LEU A 13 -8.34 -12.90 6.53
C LEU A 13 -8.74 -14.10 5.69
N GLU A 14 -9.13 -15.20 6.36
CA GLU A 14 -9.53 -16.43 5.67
C GLU A 14 -10.77 -16.21 4.78
N LYS A 15 -11.76 -15.47 5.27
CA LYS A 15 -12.95 -15.13 4.50
C LYS A 15 -12.59 -14.35 3.24
N ALA A 16 -11.64 -13.41 3.31
CA ALA A 16 -11.20 -12.63 2.15
C ALA A 16 -10.51 -13.52 1.11
N MET A 17 -9.66 -14.45 1.55
CA MET A 17 -8.98 -15.41 0.67
C MET A 17 -9.97 -16.34 -0.01
N GLN A 18 -10.94 -16.87 0.74
CA GLN A 18 -12.04 -17.70 0.20
C GLN A 18 -12.91 -16.93 -0.80
N ALA A 19 -13.11 -15.62 -0.58
CA ALA A 19 -13.84 -14.75 -1.48
C ALA A 19 -13.04 -14.29 -2.72
N GLY A 20 -11.78 -14.76 -2.85
CA GLY A 20 -10.95 -14.53 -4.03
C GLY A 20 -9.95 -13.38 -3.93
N ALA A 21 -9.66 -12.88 -2.73
CA ALA A 21 -8.51 -11.99 -2.55
C ALA A 21 -7.22 -12.77 -2.86
N ARG A 22 -6.40 -12.23 -3.77
CA ARG A 22 -5.11 -12.82 -4.16
C ARG A 22 -3.92 -12.10 -3.57
N ARG A 23 -4.17 -10.98 -2.93
CA ARG A 23 -3.20 -10.21 -2.16
C ARG A 23 -3.88 -9.60 -0.96
N ILE A 24 -3.19 -9.55 0.16
CA ILE A 24 -3.65 -8.96 1.40
C ILE A 24 -2.68 -7.85 1.79
N GLU A 25 -3.18 -6.64 2.01
CA GLU A 25 -2.46 -5.66 2.81
C GLU A 25 -2.82 -5.92 4.27
N LEU A 26 -1.84 -6.42 5.03
CA LEU A 26 -2.03 -6.78 6.43
C LEU A 26 -1.66 -5.62 7.34
N CYS A 27 -2.65 -5.09 8.03
CA CYS A 27 -2.55 -3.98 8.96
C CYS A 27 -2.98 -4.38 10.37
N ASP A 28 -2.64 -3.52 11.33
CA ASP A 28 -3.36 -3.35 12.58
C ASP A 28 -4.01 -1.97 12.60
N ASN A 29 -4.97 -1.72 13.48
CA ASN A 29 -5.58 -0.41 13.78
C ASN A 29 -6.00 0.40 12.52
N LEU A 30 -6.91 -0.13 11.72
CA LEU A 30 -7.44 0.56 10.54
C LEU A 30 -8.18 1.86 10.88
N ALA A 31 -8.60 2.06 12.14
CA ALA A 31 -9.24 3.29 12.60
C ALA A 31 -8.32 4.53 12.46
N VAL A 32 -6.99 4.34 12.44
CA VAL A 32 -6.01 5.40 12.20
C VAL A 32 -5.34 5.28 10.82
N GLY A 33 -5.90 4.47 9.93
CA GLY A 33 -5.41 4.26 8.56
C GLY A 33 -4.38 3.13 8.43
N GLY A 34 -4.34 2.22 9.41
CA GLY A 34 -3.43 1.07 9.44
C GLY A 34 -2.07 1.39 10.08
N THR A 35 -1.62 0.47 10.93
CA THR A 35 -0.28 0.47 11.56
C THR A 35 0.36 -0.90 11.38
N THR A 36 1.63 -1.05 11.77
CA THR A 36 2.35 -2.33 11.71
C THR A 36 1.64 -3.38 12.58
N PRO A 37 1.25 -4.54 12.03
CA PRO A 37 0.74 -5.65 12.83
C PRO A 37 1.86 -6.31 13.64
N SER A 38 1.50 -7.01 14.72
CA SER A 38 2.50 -7.74 15.50
C SER A 38 3.18 -8.84 14.66
N TYR A 39 4.40 -9.22 15.03
CA TYR A 39 5.11 -10.35 14.41
C TYR A 39 4.27 -11.64 14.40
N GLY A 40 3.56 -11.93 15.52
CA GLY A 40 2.71 -13.12 15.61
C GLY A 40 1.54 -13.09 14.61
N VAL A 41 0.93 -11.92 14.41
CA VAL A 41 -0.13 -11.73 13.40
C VAL A 41 0.43 -11.93 12.00
N THR A 42 1.57 -11.31 11.68
CA THR A 42 2.20 -11.44 10.36
C THR A 42 2.55 -12.90 10.06
N LYS A 43 3.15 -13.61 11.03
CA LYS A 43 3.50 -15.02 10.87
C LYS A 43 2.28 -15.90 10.64
N ALA A 44 1.24 -15.74 11.44
CA ALA A 44 -0.01 -16.50 11.29
C ALA A 44 -0.70 -16.23 9.94
N ALA A 45 -0.69 -14.96 9.48
CA ALA A 45 -1.25 -14.58 8.18
C ALA A 45 -0.49 -15.21 7.01
N VAL A 46 0.85 -15.22 7.07
CA VAL A 46 1.70 -15.86 6.05
C VAL A 46 1.47 -17.38 6.01
N GLU A 47 1.42 -18.04 7.16
CA GLU A 47 1.13 -19.48 7.25
C GLU A 47 -0.25 -19.81 6.63
N LEU A 48 -1.29 -19.07 7.01
CA LEU A 48 -2.63 -19.24 6.45
C LEU A 48 -2.68 -19.00 4.94
N ALA A 49 -2.00 -17.96 4.45
CA ALA A 49 -2.03 -17.58 3.04
C ALA A 49 -1.47 -18.66 2.09
N THR A 50 -0.63 -19.57 2.61
CA THR A 50 -0.06 -20.69 1.85
C THR A 50 -1.14 -21.60 1.28
N ASP A 51 -2.24 -21.81 2.02
CA ASP A 51 -3.34 -22.68 1.62
C ASP A 51 -4.23 -22.06 0.52
N TYR A 52 -4.10 -20.75 0.27
CA TYR A 52 -4.98 -19.97 -0.61
C TYR A 52 -4.26 -19.37 -1.83
N ASP A 53 -2.98 -19.62 -2.03
CA ASP A 53 -2.17 -18.98 -3.07
C ASP A 53 -2.32 -17.43 -3.04
N THR A 54 -2.20 -16.88 -1.84
CA THR A 54 -2.39 -15.45 -1.58
C THR A 54 -1.11 -14.85 -1.03
N THR A 55 -0.72 -13.67 -1.52
CA THR A 55 0.47 -12.95 -1.05
C THR A 55 0.13 -11.99 0.09
N ILE A 56 1.03 -11.88 1.07
CA ILE A 56 0.90 -10.96 2.20
C ILE A 56 1.84 -9.77 2.01
N MET A 57 1.28 -8.57 2.03
CA MET A 57 1.95 -7.28 2.04
C MET A 57 1.76 -6.66 3.41
N THR A 58 2.80 -6.58 4.23
CA THR A 58 2.69 -6.14 5.62
C THR A 58 2.89 -4.64 5.74
N MET A 59 1.96 -3.95 6.39
CA MET A 59 2.08 -2.53 6.71
C MET A 59 3.24 -2.28 7.67
N ILE A 60 4.10 -1.33 7.33
CA ILE A 60 5.19 -0.82 8.16
C ILE A 60 4.92 0.65 8.45
N ARG A 61 4.22 0.90 9.54
CA ARG A 61 3.81 2.24 9.98
C ARG A 61 3.71 2.26 11.50
N PRO A 62 4.61 2.95 12.20
CA PRO A 62 4.73 2.84 13.66
C PRO A 62 3.57 3.49 14.42
N ARG A 63 2.84 4.42 13.79
CA ARG A 63 1.71 5.15 14.38
C ARG A 63 0.76 5.71 13.34
N GLY A 64 -0.43 6.08 13.74
CA GLY A 64 -1.35 6.93 12.98
C GLY A 64 -0.87 8.38 12.85
N GLY A 65 -1.70 9.23 12.24
CA GLY A 65 -1.38 10.64 11.97
C GLY A 65 -0.58 10.83 10.69
N ASP A 66 0.32 11.82 10.69
CA ASP A 66 1.15 12.16 9.53
C ASP A 66 2.18 11.06 9.19
N PHE A 67 2.93 11.30 8.13
CA PHE A 67 3.98 10.41 7.64
C PHE A 67 5.38 10.98 7.84
N VAL A 68 5.53 11.94 8.77
CA VAL A 68 6.80 12.59 9.11
C VAL A 68 7.37 11.90 10.35
N TYR A 69 8.43 11.14 10.19
CA TYR A 69 8.98 10.29 11.24
C TYR A 69 10.29 10.82 11.79
N ASN A 70 10.49 10.68 13.09
CA ASN A 70 11.78 10.95 13.76
C ASN A 70 12.71 9.73 13.65
N ASP A 71 13.97 9.89 14.09
CA ASP A 71 14.98 8.84 13.99
C ASP A 71 14.59 7.56 14.76
N LEU A 72 13.90 7.68 15.90
CA LEU A 72 13.43 6.51 16.66
C LEU A 72 12.32 5.75 15.90
N GLU A 73 11.39 6.47 15.31
CA GLU A 73 10.32 5.87 14.49
C GLU A 73 10.88 5.17 13.25
N ILE A 74 11.88 5.77 12.59
CA ILE A 74 12.58 5.11 11.49
C ILE A 74 13.31 3.85 11.96
N ALA A 75 13.97 3.87 13.12
CA ALA A 75 14.61 2.68 13.69
C ALA A 75 13.60 1.56 13.99
N ILE A 76 12.39 1.90 14.48
CA ILE A 76 11.28 0.95 14.67
C ILE A 76 10.87 0.36 13.32
N MET A 77 10.65 1.19 12.29
CA MET A 77 10.24 0.73 10.97
C MET A 77 11.28 -0.22 10.36
N LEU A 78 12.58 0.06 10.52
CA LEU A 78 13.65 -0.82 10.04
C LEU A 78 13.64 -2.20 10.73
N GLU A 79 13.39 -2.23 12.03
CA GLU A 79 13.26 -3.49 12.78
C GLU A 79 11.99 -4.25 12.39
N ASP A 80 10.86 -3.54 12.21
CA ASP A 80 9.60 -4.13 11.72
C ASP A 80 9.77 -4.77 10.34
N ILE A 81 10.50 -4.13 9.41
CA ILE A 81 10.83 -4.69 8.10
C ILE A 81 11.63 -6.00 8.26
N ARG A 82 12.66 -6.00 9.12
CA ARG A 82 13.47 -7.18 9.39
C ARG A 82 12.64 -8.35 9.93
N LEU A 83 11.76 -8.07 10.88
CA LEU A 83 10.86 -9.07 11.47
C LEU A 83 9.81 -9.57 10.46
N THR A 84 9.29 -8.68 9.63
CA THR A 84 8.35 -8.99 8.56
C THR A 84 8.96 -9.95 7.53
N ALA A 85 10.20 -9.69 7.12
CA ALA A 85 10.96 -10.60 6.26
C ALA A 85 11.19 -11.97 6.92
N GLN A 86 11.51 -11.98 8.23
CA GLN A 86 11.68 -13.21 9.01
C GLN A 86 10.37 -14.00 9.16
N ALA A 87 9.22 -13.33 9.21
CA ALA A 87 7.91 -13.96 9.22
C ALA A 87 7.52 -14.59 7.87
N GLY A 88 8.24 -14.25 6.78
CA GLY A 88 8.00 -14.79 5.43
C GLY A 88 7.01 -13.97 4.60
N SER A 89 6.70 -12.73 4.98
CA SER A 89 5.86 -11.84 4.15
C SER A 89 6.53 -11.58 2.80
N GLN A 90 5.74 -11.56 1.72
CA GLN A 90 6.23 -11.36 0.38
C GLN A 90 6.55 -9.89 0.07
N GLY A 91 5.98 -8.97 0.84
CA GLY A 91 6.23 -7.55 0.65
C GLY A 91 5.91 -6.70 1.86
N VAL A 92 6.26 -5.43 1.76
CA VAL A 92 6.05 -4.40 2.76
C VAL A 92 5.37 -3.18 2.17
N VAL A 93 4.59 -2.49 3.01
CA VAL A 93 3.85 -1.28 2.63
C VAL A 93 4.27 -0.15 3.57
N PHE A 94 4.84 0.91 3.02
CA PHE A 94 5.26 2.07 3.81
C PHE A 94 5.26 3.36 2.99
N GLY A 95 5.49 4.49 3.65
CA GLY A 95 5.76 5.78 3.04
C GLY A 95 6.28 6.73 4.10
N ALA A 96 7.18 7.62 3.73
CA ALA A 96 7.72 8.66 4.60
C ALA A 96 7.79 9.99 3.85
N LEU A 97 7.36 11.06 4.52
CA LEU A 97 7.33 12.41 3.99
C LEU A 97 8.10 13.35 4.90
N THR A 98 8.55 14.44 4.32
CA THR A 98 9.08 15.59 5.05
C THR A 98 7.95 16.50 5.56
N ALA A 99 8.24 17.41 6.48
CA ALA A 99 7.25 18.34 7.04
C ALA A 99 6.64 19.28 5.97
N ASP A 100 7.33 19.52 4.88
CA ASP A 100 6.86 20.29 3.72
C ASP A 100 6.17 19.42 2.65
N LYS A 101 5.73 18.22 3.05
CA LYS A 101 4.99 17.26 2.21
C LYS A 101 5.73 16.86 0.92
N LYS A 102 7.00 16.58 1.01
CA LYS A 102 7.82 15.97 -0.05
C LYS A 102 8.21 14.55 0.36
N LEU A 103 8.69 13.73 -0.59
CA LEU A 103 9.30 12.45 -0.24
C LEU A 103 10.48 12.64 0.71
N ASP A 104 10.50 11.97 1.83
CA ASP A 104 11.68 11.84 2.69
C ASP A 104 12.65 10.82 2.09
N LYS A 105 13.33 11.23 1.02
CA LYS A 105 14.20 10.35 0.23
C LYS A 105 15.28 9.68 1.08
N ALA A 106 15.85 10.42 2.04
CA ALA A 106 16.93 9.91 2.90
C ALA A 106 16.47 8.73 3.78
N ASN A 107 15.28 8.81 4.35
CA ASN A 107 14.71 7.72 5.14
C ASN A 107 14.11 6.63 4.25
N LEU A 108 13.49 6.98 3.12
CA LEU A 108 13.00 6.00 2.15
C LEU A 108 14.11 5.12 1.60
N GLU A 109 15.30 5.66 1.29
CA GLU A 109 16.46 4.87 0.86
C GLU A 109 16.86 3.81 1.89
N LYS A 110 16.83 4.15 3.19
CA LYS A 110 17.10 3.18 4.27
C LYS A 110 16.05 2.07 4.33
N LEU A 111 14.76 2.44 4.26
CA LEU A 111 13.64 1.50 4.31
C LEU A 111 13.63 0.57 3.08
N ILE A 112 13.86 1.11 1.89
CA ILE A 112 13.98 0.35 0.64
C ILE A 112 15.15 -0.63 0.72
N ALA A 113 16.32 -0.18 1.19
CA ALA A 113 17.49 -1.04 1.34
C ALA A 113 17.26 -2.19 2.33
N ALA A 114 16.53 -1.94 3.43
CA ALA A 114 16.15 -2.96 4.41
C ALA A 114 15.14 -3.98 3.85
N SER A 115 14.35 -3.59 2.85
CA SER A 115 13.30 -4.41 2.22
C SER A 115 13.81 -5.28 1.07
N LYS A 116 15.13 -5.41 0.90
CA LYS A 116 15.73 -6.14 -0.22
C LYS A 116 15.22 -7.58 -0.31
N GLY A 117 14.69 -7.94 -1.48
CA GLY A 117 14.12 -9.26 -1.75
C GLY A 117 12.62 -9.37 -1.49
N MET A 118 11.98 -8.31 -1.01
CA MET A 118 10.54 -8.20 -0.88
C MET A 118 9.96 -7.21 -1.92
N GLU A 119 8.68 -7.35 -2.22
CA GLU A 119 7.95 -6.31 -2.94
C GLU A 119 7.75 -5.09 -2.03
N ILE A 120 7.78 -3.90 -2.62
CA ILE A 120 7.62 -2.65 -1.88
C ILE A 120 6.45 -1.87 -2.44
N VAL A 121 5.50 -1.51 -1.57
CA VAL A 121 4.39 -0.62 -1.90
C VAL A 121 4.56 0.71 -1.17
N PHE A 122 4.56 1.81 -1.91
CA PHE A 122 4.42 3.13 -1.33
C PHE A 122 2.93 3.43 -1.12
N HIS A 123 2.51 3.59 0.13
CA HIS A 123 1.10 3.72 0.50
C HIS A 123 0.51 5.12 0.23
N MET A 124 -0.71 5.37 0.73
CA MET A 124 -1.46 6.62 0.51
C MET A 124 -0.82 7.90 1.09
N ALA A 125 0.39 7.86 1.66
CA ALA A 125 1.20 9.06 1.84
C ALA A 125 1.45 9.79 0.51
N PHE A 126 1.36 9.07 -0.61
CA PHE A 126 1.40 9.62 -1.96
C PHE A 126 0.32 10.68 -2.21
N ASP A 127 -0.87 10.48 -1.66
CA ASP A 127 -1.99 11.41 -1.82
C ASP A 127 -1.84 12.73 -1.04
N GLU A 128 -0.85 12.81 -0.12
CA GLU A 128 -0.50 14.04 0.59
C GLU A 128 0.44 14.97 -0.22
N LEU A 129 1.06 14.44 -1.28
CA LEU A 129 1.92 15.19 -2.18
C LEU A 129 1.08 16.11 -3.09
N SER A 130 1.65 17.24 -3.53
CA SER A 130 1.05 18.02 -4.62
C SER A 130 1.03 17.21 -5.92
N GLU A 131 0.14 17.53 -6.85
CA GLU A 131 0.05 16.82 -8.14
C GLU A 131 1.40 16.83 -8.90
N GLN A 132 2.15 17.92 -8.84
CA GLN A 132 3.48 17.99 -9.45
C GLN A 132 4.47 17.07 -8.73
N ASP A 133 4.47 17.07 -7.38
CA ASP A 133 5.35 16.22 -6.59
C ASP A 133 5.01 14.72 -6.73
N GLN A 134 3.76 14.39 -7.02
CA GLN A 134 3.35 13.01 -7.31
C GLN A 134 4.01 12.48 -8.59
N LEU A 135 4.10 13.28 -9.65
CA LEU A 135 4.78 12.88 -10.88
C LEU A 135 6.29 12.67 -10.64
N GLU A 136 6.92 13.58 -9.91
CA GLU A 136 8.33 13.46 -9.52
C GLU A 136 8.56 12.24 -8.58
N ALA A 137 7.59 11.96 -7.70
CA ALA A 137 7.62 10.80 -6.82
C ALA A 137 7.53 9.48 -7.60
N ILE A 138 6.68 9.40 -8.62
CA ILE A 138 6.59 8.24 -9.52
C ILE A 138 7.96 7.94 -10.13
N ASP A 139 8.63 8.96 -10.68
CA ASP A 139 9.93 8.78 -11.31
C ASP A 139 11.00 8.33 -10.29
N TRP A 140 11.04 8.95 -9.12
CA TRP A 140 12.02 8.61 -8.09
C TRP A 140 11.77 7.23 -7.48
N LEU A 141 10.53 6.91 -7.09
CA LEU A 141 10.15 5.62 -6.49
C LEU A 141 10.42 4.45 -7.45
N SER A 142 10.13 4.64 -8.73
CA SER A 142 10.42 3.66 -9.77
C SER A 142 11.93 3.38 -9.88
N GLN A 143 12.77 4.42 -9.91
CA GLN A 143 14.23 4.29 -9.96
C GLN A 143 14.81 3.69 -8.68
N ALA A 144 14.18 3.94 -7.53
CA ALA A 144 14.57 3.38 -6.23
C ALA A 144 14.18 1.91 -6.05
N GLY A 145 13.40 1.32 -6.98
CA GLY A 145 13.00 -0.09 -6.94
C GLY A 145 11.72 -0.37 -6.17
N VAL A 146 10.88 0.64 -5.96
CA VAL A 146 9.51 0.44 -5.43
C VAL A 146 8.66 -0.24 -6.49
N THR A 147 7.91 -1.27 -6.09
CA THR A 147 7.11 -2.10 -7.01
C THR A 147 5.84 -1.40 -7.45
N ARG A 148 5.11 -0.78 -6.49
CA ARG A 148 3.82 -0.13 -6.77
C ARG A 148 3.54 1.04 -5.84
N ILE A 149 2.61 1.89 -6.27
CA ILE A 149 2.06 3.00 -5.49
C ILE A 149 0.57 2.76 -5.26
N LEU A 150 0.17 2.70 -3.99
CA LEU A 150 -1.23 2.68 -3.58
C LEU A 150 -1.72 4.14 -3.45
N THR A 151 -2.76 4.49 -4.19
CA THR A 151 -3.31 5.85 -4.20
C THR A 151 -4.82 5.83 -4.36
N ARG A 152 -5.50 6.86 -3.83
CA ARG A 152 -6.90 7.16 -4.14
C ARG A 152 -7.05 8.17 -5.29
N ALA A 153 -5.96 8.74 -5.75
CA ALA A 153 -5.91 9.81 -6.75
C ALA A 153 -6.81 11.01 -6.37
N GLY A 154 -6.56 11.59 -5.20
CA GLY A 154 -7.31 12.73 -4.69
C GLY A 154 -7.45 12.73 -3.17
N VAL A 155 -8.32 13.58 -2.66
CA VAL A 155 -8.63 13.69 -1.23
C VAL A 155 -9.96 13.04 -0.88
N SER A 156 -10.18 12.78 0.41
CA SER A 156 -11.47 12.27 0.88
C SER A 156 -12.58 13.25 0.55
N GLY A 157 -13.65 12.75 -0.11
CA GLY A 157 -14.80 13.58 -0.54
C GLY A 157 -14.73 14.08 -1.98
N ASP A 158 -13.63 13.87 -2.69
CA ASP A 158 -13.58 14.16 -4.14
C ASP A 158 -14.58 13.28 -4.91
N SER A 159 -15.20 13.86 -5.95
CA SER A 159 -16.08 13.11 -6.85
C SER A 159 -15.30 12.04 -7.63
N LEU A 160 -15.98 10.97 -8.04
CA LEU A 160 -15.35 9.92 -8.87
C LEU A 160 -14.81 10.48 -10.19
N GLU A 161 -15.51 11.43 -10.81
CA GLU A 161 -15.06 12.09 -12.04
C GLU A 161 -13.70 12.78 -11.85
N LYS A 162 -13.55 13.56 -10.77
CA LYS A 162 -12.28 14.22 -10.44
C LYS A 162 -11.18 13.20 -10.19
N ARG A 163 -11.49 12.14 -9.44
CA ARG A 163 -10.54 11.06 -9.16
C ARG A 163 -10.11 10.33 -10.44
N PHE A 164 -11.03 10.01 -11.34
CA PHE A 164 -10.69 9.35 -12.61
C PHE A 164 -9.81 10.23 -13.50
N ALA A 165 -10.10 11.53 -13.58
CA ALA A 165 -9.25 12.46 -14.31
C ALA A 165 -7.82 12.50 -13.74
N HIS A 166 -7.68 12.41 -12.42
CA HIS A 166 -6.37 12.35 -11.76
C HIS A 166 -5.69 11.00 -11.97
N TYR A 167 -6.43 9.87 -11.82
CA TYR A 167 -5.88 8.54 -12.12
C TYR A 167 -5.32 8.43 -13.53
N HIS A 168 -6.00 8.96 -14.54
CA HIS A 168 -5.49 8.92 -15.92
C HIS A 168 -4.15 9.61 -16.04
N ARG A 169 -3.94 10.78 -15.42
CA ARG A 169 -2.65 11.47 -15.42
C ARG A 169 -1.55 10.66 -14.72
N ILE A 170 -1.87 10.07 -13.56
CA ILE A 170 -0.94 9.22 -12.81
C ILE A 170 -0.58 7.97 -13.62
N LEU A 171 -1.58 7.27 -14.19
CA LEU A 171 -1.38 6.05 -14.96
C LEU A 171 -0.58 6.31 -16.24
N GLU A 172 -0.86 7.39 -16.94
CA GLU A 172 -0.11 7.81 -18.13
C GLU A 172 1.36 8.06 -17.79
N HIS A 173 1.64 8.80 -16.70
CA HIS A 173 3.01 9.10 -16.28
C HIS A 173 3.74 7.86 -15.76
N ALA A 174 3.06 6.98 -15.06
CA ALA A 174 3.61 5.75 -14.47
C ALA A 174 3.85 4.63 -15.49
N ALA A 175 3.28 4.73 -16.69
CA ALA A 175 3.28 3.66 -17.69
C ALA A 175 4.71 3.14 -17.99
N GLY A 176 4.92 1.84 -17.78
CA GLY A 176 6.21 1.18 -17.97
C GLY A 176 7.28 1.48 -16.93
N LYS A 177 6.96 2.26 -15.88
CA LYS A 177 7.90 2.63 -14.81
C LYS A 177 7.59 1.91 -13.50
N ILE A 178 6.34 2.00 -13.03
CA ILE A 178 5.89 1.50 -11.72
C ILE A 178 4.41 1.14 -11.80
N GLU A 179 3.97 0.18 -10.99
CA GLU A 179 2.56 -0.18 -10.92
C GLU A 179 1.76 0.84 -10.09
N ILE A 180 0.55 1.17 -10.56
CA ILE A 180 -0.43 1.93 -9.78
C ILE A 180 -1.50 0.98 -9.28
N LEU A 181 -1.76 1.03 -7.98
CA LEU A 181 -2.80 0.28 -7.28
C LEU A 181 -3.91 1.24 -6.84
N PRO A 182 -5.03 1.31 -7.57
CA PRO A 182 -6.13 2.14 -7.15
C PRO A 182 -6.78 1.64 -5.85
N GLY A 183 -7.03 2.58 -4.92
CA GLY A 183 -7.65 2.32 -3.63
C GLY A 183 -8.57 3.45 -3.18
N GLY A 184 -8.92 3.47 -1.88
CA GLY A 184 -9.70 4.54 -1.28
C GLY A 184 -11.20 4.48 -1.62
N GLY A 185 -11.95 3.66 -0.89
CA GLY A 185 -13.41 3.52 -1.04
C GLY A 185 -13.83 2.64 -2.21
N ILE A 186 -12.95 1.73 -2.64
CA ILE A 186 -13.30 0.71 -3.64
C ILE A 186 -13.89 -0.50 -2.91
N ASP A 187 -15.06 -0.94 -3.38
CA ASP A 187 -15.83 -2.06 -2.85
C ASP A 187 -16.43 -2.91 -3.98
N MET A 188 -17.21 -3.92 -3.62
CA MET A 188 -17.85 -4.80 -4.61
C MET A 188 -18.83 -4.08 -5.54
N ASP A 189 -19.48 -3.03 -5.06
CA ASP A 189 -20.54 -2.35 -5.82
C ASP A 189 -19.92 -1.43 -6.91
N ASN A 190 -18.74 -0.85 -6.63
CA ASN A 190 -18.12 0.13 -7.52
C ASN A 190 -16.86 -0.37 -8.25
N ARG A 191 -16.25 -1.50 -7.85
CA ARG A 191 -14.98 -1.98 -8.41
C ARG A 191 -15.01 -2.17 -9.92
N GLN A 192 -16.14 -2.60 -10.50
CA GLN A 192 -16.26 -2.75 -11.94
C GLN A 192 -16.14 -1.41 -12.67
N THR A 193 -16.69 -0.35 -12.10
CA THR A 193 -16.54 1.01 -12.64
C THR A 193 -15.08 1.44 -12.70
N PHE A 194 -14.28 1.13 -11.66
CA PHE A 194 -12.84 1.43 -11.68
C PHE A 194 -12.09 0.63 -12.74
N ILE A 195 -12.43 -0.65 -12.92
CA ILE A 195 -11.84 -1.49 -13.96
C ILE A 195 -12.14 -0.91 -15.35
N ASP A 196 -13.40 -0.62 -15.63
CA ASP A 196 -13.85 -0.16 -16.94
C ASP A 196 -13.29 1.24 -17.29
N GLN A 197 -13.20 2.13 -16.30
CA GLN A 197 -12.70 3.49 -16.49
C GLN A 197 -11.17 3.56 -16.59
N LEU A 198 -10.44 2.73 -15.84
CA LEU A 198 -8.99 2.86 -15.71
C LEU A 198 -8.20 1.78 -16.48
N GLY A 199 -8.83 0.70 -16.92
CA GLY A 199 -8.15 -0.41 -17.58
C GLY A 199 -7.12 -1.13 -16.72
N VAL A 200 -7.25 -1.04 -15.37
CA VAL A 200 -6.27 -1.59 -14.43
C VAL A 200 -6.51 -3.09 -14.18
N THR A 201 -5.48 -3.78 -13.73
CA THR A 201 -5.49 -5.21 -13.45
C THR A 201 -5.48 -5.53 -11.95
N GLN A 202 -5.51 -4.51 -11.09
CA GLN A 202 -5.50 -4.65 -9.64
C GLN A 202 -6.28 -3.53 -8.96
N LEU A 203 -6.92 -3.84 -7.83
CA LEU A 203 -7.68 -2.89 -7.00
C LEU A 203 -7.51 -3.22 -5.53
N HIS A 204 -7.52 -2.18 -4.68
CA HIS A 204 -7.36 -2.27 -3.24
C HIS A 204 -8.60 -1.78 -2.49
N GLY A 205 -9.01 -2.49 -1.44
CA GLY A 205 -10.08 -2.04 -0.56
C GLY A 205 -10.43 -3.00 0.57
N THR A 206 -11.05 -2.46 1.62
CA THR A 206 -11.53 -3.22 2.79
C THR A 206 -12.81 -4.02 2.50
N LYS A 207 -13.48 -3.77 1.36
CA LYS A 207 -14.72 -4.42 0.91
C LYS A 207 -14.64 -4.84 -0.56
N VAL A 208 -13.43 -5.02 -1.09
CA VAL A 208 -13.22 -5.26 -2.53
C VAL A 208 -13.65 -6.66 -2.97
N VAL A 209 -13.81 -7.62 -2.05
CA VAL A 209 -14.18 -9.01 -2.32
C VAL A 209 -15.46 -9.49 -1.61
N PHE A 210 -16.00 -8.74 -0.66
CA PHE A 210 -17.31 -8.97 -0.01
C PHE A 210 -17.80 -7.75 0.74
#